data_c7d199d9b03812e9fbbbc165646f3256
#
_entry.id   c7d199d9b03812e9fbbbc165646f3256
#
_cell.length_a   1.000
_cell.length_b   1.000
_cell.length_c   1.000
_cell.angle_alpha   90.00
_cell.angle_beta   90.00
_cell.angle_gamma   90.00
#
_symmetry.space_group_name_H-M   'P 1'
#
loop_
_entity.id
_entity.type
_entity.pdbx_description
1 polymer ?
#
loop_
_entity_poly.entity_id
_entity_poly.type
_entity_poly.pdbx_seq_one_letter_code
_entity_poly.pdbx_strand_id
1 'polypeptide(L)'
;AAQFKVVQQLVAKAGELVIATDADREGEMIAREIIELCSYRGPIQRLWLSALNDASIRKALGALKPSAETLPLYFSALARSRADWLIGMNLSRLFTLLGRQAGYNGVLSVGRVQTPTLKLVVDRDREIARFVSVPFWAIEVALSHAGQSFVASWTPPQGSTDDAGRCLRQPVAQQA
;
A
#
# COMPACT_ATOMS: atom_id res chain seq x y z
N ALA A 1 17.46 -20.61 -7.83
CA ALA A 1 18.77 -21.22 -7.57
C ALA A 1 19.79 -20.96 -8.69
N ALA A 2 19.46 -21.13 -9.99
CA ALA A 2 20.43 -20.92 -11.09
C ALA A 2 20.87 -19.45 -11.17
N GLN A 3 19.93 -18.51 -11.17
CA GLN A 3 20.23 -17.08 -11.26
C GLN A 3 21.09 -16.58 -10.09
N PHE A 4 20.84 -17.06 -8.89
CA PHE A 4 21.66 -16.69 -7.73
C PHE A 4 23.13 -17.10 -7.88
N LYS A 5 23.41 -18.29 -8.45
CA LYS A 5 24.79 -18.72 -8.74
C LYS A 5 25.49 -17.80 -9.72
N VAL A 6 24.78 -17.31 -10.74
CA VAL A 6 25.31 -16.33 -11.71
C VAL A 6 25.66 -15.03 -11.01
N VAL A 7 24.76 -14.49 -10.20
CA VAL A 7 24.99 -13.27 -9.41
C VAL A 7 26.20 -13.44 -8.49
N GLN A 8 26.28 -14.57 -7.76
CA GLN A 8 27.41 -14.87 -6.88
C GLN A 8 28.76 -14.90 -7.62
N GLN A 9 28.79 -15.52 -8.83
CA GLN A 9 30.00 -15.55 -9.65
C GLN A 9 30.42 -14.17 -10.15
N LEU A 10 29.46 -13.32 -10.51
CA LEU A 10 29.71 -11.96 -10.96
C LEU A 10 30.20 -11.06 -9.82
N VAL A 11 29.54 -11.14 -8.67
CA VAL A 11 29.93 -10.39 -7.47
C VAL A 11 31.35 -10.76 -7.01
N ALA A 12 31.70 -12.05 -7.07
CA ALA A 12 33.06 -12.51 -6.69
C ALA A 12 34.17 -11.95 -7.58
N LYS A 13 33.85 -11.51 -8.81
CA LYS A 13 34.81 -10.96 -9.77
C LYS A 13 34.75 -9.42 -9.86
N ALA A 14 33.75 -8.80 -9.22
CA ALA A 14 33.53 -7.38 -9.33
C ALA A 14 34.53 -6.57 -8.51
N GLY A 15 35.15 -5.58 -9.10
CA GLY A 15 35.98 -4.60 -8.38
C GLY A 15 35.15 -3.59 -7.61
N GLU A 16 33.94 -3.28 -8.08
CA GLU A 16 32.99 -2.37 -7.47
C GLU A 16 31.56 -2.83 -7.74
N LEU A 17 30.64 -2.57 -6.80
CA LEU A 17 29.22 -2.85 -6.96
C LEU A 17 28.41 -1.56 -6.95
N VAL A 18 27.45 -1.49 -7.87
CA VAL A 18 26.41 -0.45 -7.84
C VAL A 18 25.07 -1.09 -7.56
N ILE A 19 24.47 -0.73 -6.43
CA ILE A 19 23.12 -1.16 -6.08
C ILE A 19 22.13 -0.37 -6.94
N ALA A 20 21.39 -1.06 -7.80
CA ALA A 20 20.41 -0.49 -8.72
C ALA A 20 18.99 -1.08 -8.56
N THR A 21 18.71 -1.67 -7.41
CA THR A 21 17.37 -2.11 -7.01
C THR A 21 16.45 -0.91 -6.78
N ASP A 22 15.15 -1.15 -6.58
CA ASP A 22 14.18 -0.07 -6.32
C ASP A 22 14.67 0.92 -5.27
N ALA A 23 14.31 2.20 -5.48
CA ALA A 23 14.75 3.30 -4.62
C ALA A 23 13.90 3.37 -3.36
N ASP A 24 13.88 2.28 -2.59
CA ASP A 24 13.17 2.15 -1.33
C ASP A 24 13.94 1.24 -0.34
N ARG A 25 13.36 1.02 0.84
CA ARG A 25 13.97 0.21 1.89
C ARG A 25 13.99 -1.29 1.57
N GLU A 26 12.97 -1.79 0.85
CA GLU A 26 12.89 -3.18 0.43
C GLU A 26 13.95 -3.49 -0.63
N GLY A 27 14.15 -2.60 -1.59
CA GLY A 27 15.25 -2.69 -2.57
C GLY A 27 16.63 -2.67 -1.92
N GLU A 28 16.82 -1.83 -0.90
CA GLU A 28 18.06 -1.85 -0.10
C GLU A 28 18.26 -3.19 0.62
N MET A 29 17.22 -3.74 1.23
CA MET A 29 17.32 -5.01 1.94
C MET A 29 17.72 -6.15 0.99
N ILE A 30 17.04 -6.27 -0.15
CA ILE A 30 17.33 -7.32 -1.15
C ILE A 30 18.79 -7.26 -1.61
N ALA A 31 19.27 -6.06 -1.98
CA ALA A 31 20.64 -5.90 -2.45
C ALA A 31 21.68 -6.24 -1.38
N ARG A 32 21.47 -5.75 -0.15
CA ARG A 32 22.44 -5.95 0.95
C ARG A 32 22.48 -7.38 1.46
N GLU A 33 21.34 -8.08 1.51
CA GLU A 33 21.31 -9.50 1.82
C GLU A 33 22.11 -10.32 0.79
N ILE A 34 22.00 -10.00 -0.51
CA ILE A 34 22.79 -10.65 -1.56
C ILE A 34 24.28 -10.34 -1.38
N ILE A 35 24.63 -9.10 -1.11
CA ILE A 35 26.04 -8.67 -0.88
C ILE A 35 26.62 -9.40 0.33
N GLU A 36 25.87 -9.51 1.42
CA GLU A 36 26.25 -10.22 2.63
C GLU A 36 26.43 -11.72 2.37
N LEU A 37 25.46 -12.36 1.70
CA LEU A 37 25.53 -13.79 1.32
C LEU A 37 26.72 -14.09 0.39
N CYS A 38 27.11 -13.14 -0.45
CA CYS A 38 28.31 -13.25 -1.30
C CYS A 38 29.60 -12.88 -0.56
N SER A 39 29.53 -12.43 0.70
CA SER A 39 30.68 -11.97 1.49
C SER A 39 31.53 -10.90 0.79
N TYR A 40 30.91 -10.05 -0.05
CA TYR A 40 31.61 -8.99 -0.76
C TYR A 40 32.06 -7.87 0.18
N ARG A 41 33.31 -7.40 0.01
CA ARG A 41 33.95 -6.38 0.88
C ARG A 41 34.52 -5.19 0.09
N GLY A 42 34.32 -5.17 -1.24
CA GLY A 42 34.77 -4.08 -2.08
C GLY A 42 33.91 -2.83 -1.98
N PRO A 43 34.24 -1.78 -2.77
CA PRO A 43 33.47 -0.55 -2.83
C PRO A 43 32.03 -0.81 -3.29
N ILE A 44 31.08 -0.07 -2.68
CA ILE A 44 29.66 -0.15 -3.00
C ILE A 44 29.10 1.26 -3.15
N GLN A 45 28.44 1.51 -4.27
CA GLN A 45 27.70 2.73 -4.55
C GLN A 45 26.20 2.44 -4.73
N ARG A 46 25.37 3.46 -4.62
CA ARG A 46 23.93 3.39 -4.77
C ARG A 46 23.45 4.25 -5.95
N LEU A 47 22.84 3.63 -6.93
CA LEU A 47 22.05 4.30 -7.96
C LEU A 47 20.64 4.53 -7.43
N TRP A 48 20.29 5.79 -7.11
CA TRP A 48 18.96 6.15 -6.63
C TRP A 48 18.10 6.66 -7.79
N LEU A 49 17.18 5.83 -8.26
CA LEU A 49 16.39 6.09 -9.45
C LEU A 49 14.90 6.01 -9.15
N SER A 50 14.18 7.11 -9.31
CA SER A 50 12.73 7.20 -9.06
C SER A 50 11.88 7.15 -10.35
N ALA A 51 12.50 7.33 -11.52
CA ALA A 51 11.83 7.30 -12.81
C ALA A 51 12.74 6.68 -13.89
N LEU A 52 12.16 5.86 -14.78
CA LEU A 52 12.88 5.05 -15.77
C LEU A 52 12.97 5.72 -17.15
N ASN A 53 12.89 7.06 -17.23
CA ASN A 53 13.16 7.77 -18.47
C ASN A 53 14.65 8.08 -18.64
N ASP A 54 15.12 8.23 -19.86
CA ASP A 54 16.54 8.41 -20.21
C ASP A 54 17.20 9.58 -19.47
N ALA A 55 16.50 10.69 -19.32
CA ALA A 55 17.02 11.88 -18.64
C ALA A 55 17.29 11.60 -17.15
N SER A 56 16.34 10.93 -16.47
CA SER A 56 16.48 10.55 -15.07
C SER A 56 17.58 9.52 -14.87
N ILE A 57 17.70 8.54 -15.76
CA ILE A 57 18.76 7.52 -15.71
C ILE A 57 20.13 8.17 -15.86
N ARG A 58 20.33 9.02 -16.86
CA ARG A 58 21.61 9.73 -17.07
C ARG A 58 21.99 10.61 -15.89
N LYS A 59 21.01 11.34 -15.33
CA LYS A 59 21.21 12.16 -14.13
C LYS A 59 21.61 11.32 -12.93
N ALA A 60 20.93 10.21 -12.69
CA ALA A 60 21.21 9.33 -11.54
C ALA A 60 22.57 8.63 -11.67
N LEU A 61 22.96 8.21 -12.87
CA LEU A 61 24.30 7.64 -13.14
C LEU A 61 25.43 8.65 -12.90
N GLY A 62 25.20 9.94 -13.17
CA GLY A 62 26.15 10.99 -12.85
C GLY A 62 26.17 11.42 -11.37
N ALA A 63 25.27 10.89 -10.54
CA ALA A 63 25.09 11.27 -9.15
C ALA A 63 24.90 10.03 -8.24
N LEU A 64 25.80 9.05 -8.39
CA LEU A 64 25.81 7.87 -7.52
C LEU A 64 26.04 8.28 -6.07
N LYS A 65 25.31 7.67 -5.17
CA LYS A 65 25.39 7.95 -3.74
C LYS A 65 26.32 6.97 -3.02
N PRO A 66 27.04 7.43 -2.00
CA PRO A 66 27.73 6.51 -1.09
C PRO A 66 26.77 5.52 -0.47
N SER A 67 27.14 4.24 -0.41
CA SER A 67 26.32 3.18 0.17
C SER A 67 25.90 3.46 1.61
N ALA A 68 26.68 4.23 2.37
CA ALA A 68 26.37 4.58 3.77
C ALA A 68 25.12 5.46 3.91
N GLU A 69 24.77 6.28 2.92
CA GLU A 69 23.60 7.15 2.99
C GLU A 69 22.29 6.38 3.06
N THR A 70 22.22 5.20 2.41
CA THR A 70 21.01 4.39 2.33
C THR A 70 21.00 3.21 3.30
N LEU A 71 22.08 2.99 4.03
CA LEU A 71 22.19 1.94 5.04
C LEU A 71 21.08 1.97 6.12
N PRO A 72 20.60 3.13 6.62
CA PRO A 72 19.48 3.17 7.56
C PRO A 72 18.18 2.58 6.99
N LEU A 73 17.95 2.66 5.68
CA LEU A 73 16.78 2.05 5.03
C LEU A 73 16.84 0.51 5.10
N TYR A 74 18.02 -0.06 4.90
CA TYR A 74 18.25 -1.50 5.09
C TYR A 74 17.87 -1.96 6.50
N PHE A 75 18.37 -1.29 7.53
CA PHE A 75 18.06 -1.65 8.92
C PHE A 75 16.56 -1.50 9.22
N SER A 76 15.92 -0.48 8.67
CA SER A 76 14.46 -0.29 8.80
C SER A 76 13.69 -1.47 8.18
N ALA A 77 14.05 -1.91 6.96
CA ALA A 77 13.42 -3.03 6.29
C ALA A 77 13.69 -4.36 7.04
N LEU A 78 14.93 -4.57 7.48
CA LEU A 78 15.32 -5.77 8.23
C LEU A 78 14.58 -5.89 9.57
N ALA A 79 14.47 -4.79 10.32
CA ALA A 79 13.72 -4.76 11.58
C ALA A 79 12.24 -5.10 11.35
N ARG A 80 11.66 -4.52 10.29
CA ARG A 80 10.28 -4.80 9.89
C ARG A 80 10.08 -6.26 9.48
N SER A 81 10.96 -6.79 8.65
CA SER A 81 10.90 -8.20 8.21
C SER A 81 10.96 -9.16 9.40
N ARG A 82 11.86 -8.92 10.35
CA ARG A 82 11.98 -9.72 11.58
C ARG A 82 10.74 -9.63 12.47
N ALA A 83 10.18 -8.42 12.64
CA ALA A 83 8.95 -8.22 13.41
C ALA A 83 7.75 -8.93 12.74
N ASP A 84 7.60 -8.80 11.42
CA ASP A 84 6.56 -9.48 10.65
C ASP A 84 6.69 -11.00 10.77
N TRP A 85 7.92 -11.54 10.71
CA TRP A 85 8.15 -12.97 10.89
C TRP A 85 7.78 -13.45 12.29
N LEU A 86 8.22 -12.75 13.34
CA LEU A 86 7.93 -13.12 14.72
C LEU A 86 6.42 -13.11 15.01
N ILE A 87 5.75 -12.02 14.65
CA ILE A 87 4.31 -11.86 14.88
C ILE A 87 3.52 -12.83 14.01
N GLY A 88 3.83 -12.88 12.72
CA GLY A 88 3.12 -13.71 11.75
C GLY A 88 3.21 -15.20 12.09
N MET A 89 4.39 -15.71 12.42
CA MET A 89 4.59 -17.12 12.79
C MET A 89 3.83 -17.49 14.07
N ASN A 90 3.97 -16.68 15.13
CA ASN A 90 3.35 -17.00 16.42
C ASN A 90 1.82 -16.88 16.36
N LEU A 91 1.30 -15.79 15.80
CA LEU A 91 -0.14 -15.58 15.73
C LEU A 91 -0.82 -16.53 14.74
N SER A 92 -0.18 -16.83 13.59
CA SER A 92 -0.75 -17.84 12.67
C SER A 92 -0.86 -19.20 13.31
N ARG A 93 0.13 -19.63 14.07
CA ARG A 93 0.07 -20.90 14.83
C ARG A 93 -1.02 -20.86 15.89
N LEU A 94 -1.07 -19.79 16.69
CA LEU A 94 -2.08 -19.62 17.73
C LEU A 94 -3.50 -19.68 17.15
N PHE A 95 -3.81 -18.83 16.15
CA PHE A 95 -5.14 -18.79 15.58
C PHE A 95 -5.52 -20.08 14.83
N THR A 96 -4.54 -20.74 14.19
CA THR A 96 -4.79 -22.07 13.59
C THR A 96 -5.15 -23.10 14.64
N LEU A 97 -4.49 -23.12 15.79
CA LEU A 97 -4.84 -24.05 16.89
C LEU A 97 -6.21 -23.74 17.48
N LEU A 98 -6.52 -22.48 17.74
CA LEU A 98 -7.84 -22.05 18.22
C LEU A 98 -8.94 -22.35 17.19
N GLY A 99 -8.67 -22.15 15.92
CA GLY A 99 -9.58 -22.49 14.83
C GLY A 99 -9.89 -23.99 14.78
N ARG A 100 -8.88 -24.84 14.94
CA ARG A 100 -9.08 -26.30 15.02
C ARG A 100 -9.95 -26.73 16.20
N GLN A 101 -9.76 -26.10 17.35
CA GLN A 101 -10.62 -26.35 18.53
C GLN A 101 -12.07 -25.94 18.25
N ALA A 102 -12.31 -24.94 17.41
CA ALA A 102 -13.62 -24.51 16.97
C ALA A 102 -14.15 -25.28 15.73
N GLY A 103 -13.47 -26.35 15.29
CA GLY A 103 -13.88 -27.20 14.15
C GLY A 103 -13.42 -26.74 12.78
N TYR A 104 -12.55 -25.72 12.69
CA TYR A 104 -11.99 -25.25 11.41
C TYR A 104 -10.77 -26.08 10.99
N ASN A 105 -10.84 -26.73 9.81
CA ASN A 105 -9.79 -27.60 9.29
C ASN A 105 -8.89 -26.89 8.25
N GLY A 106 -8.37 -25.71 8.58
CA GLY A 106 -7.50 -24.94 7.70
C GLY A 106 -6.38 -24.24 8.47
N VAL A 107 -5.54 -23.52 7.76
CA VAL A 107 -4.54 -22.63 8.33
C VAL A 107 -5.12 -21.23 8.40
N LEU A 108 -5.11 -20.64 9.58
CA LEU A 108 -5.48 -19.24 9.79
C LEU A 108 -4.20 -18.41 9.86
N SER A 109 -3.78 -17.89 8.70
CA SER A 109 -2.59 -17.06 8.62
C SER A 109 -2.88 -15.64 9.09
N VAL A 110 -1.97 -15.09 9.87
CA VAL A 110 -1.97 -13.70 10.34
C VAL A 110 -0.80 -12.97 9.70
N GLY A 111 -1.05 -11.81 9.13
CA GLY A 111 -0.03 -10.99 8.53
C GLY A 111 -0.40 -9.52 8.53
N ARG A 112 0.60 -8.67 8.53
CA ARG A 112 0.44 -7.22 8.61
C ARG A 112 -0.35 -6.59 7.45
N VAL A 113 -0.32 -7.20 6.27
CA VAL A 113 -1.09 -6.75 5.10
C VAL A 113 -2.38 -7.53 4.97
N GLN A 114 -2.28 -8.87 4.96
CA GLN A 114 -3.44 -9.73 4.69
C GLN A 114 -4.54 -9.62 5.76
N THR A 115 -4.20 -9.50 7.04
CA THR A 115 -5.21 -9.41 8.11
C THR A 115 -6.02 -8.11 8.06
N PRO A 116 -5.41 -6.91 7.94
CA PRO A 116 -6.18 -5.68 7.73
C PRO A 116 -6.98 -5.69 6.42
N THR A 117 -6.42 -6.24 5.33
CA THR A 117 -7.15 -6.34 4.05
C THR A 117 -8.38 -7.23 4.20
N LEU A 118 -8.24 -8.39 4.84
CA LEU A 118 -9.37 -9.28 5.14
C LEU A 118 -10.43 -8.57 6.00
N LYS A 119 -10.00 -7.78 7.00
CA LYS A 119 -10.91 -7.00 7.83
C LYS A 119 -11.74 -6.02 6.99
N LEU A 120 -11.12 -5.30 6.05
CA LEU A 120 -11.84 -4.37 5.17
C LEU A 120 -12.90 -5.10 4.34
N VAL A 121 -12.58 -6.27 3.80
CA VAL A 121 -13.52 -7.09 3.03
C VAL A 121 -14.69 -7.56 3.91
N VAL A 122 -14.39 -8.12 5.09
CA VAL A 122 -15.40 -8.60 6.03
C VAL A 122 -16.30 -7.46 6.55
N ASP A 123 -15.72 -6.30 6.83
CA ASP A 123 -16.49 -5.14 7.28
C ASP A 123 -17.44 -4.67 6.16
N ARG A 124 -16.98 -4.68 4.90
CA ARG A 124 -17.82 -4.33 3.74
C ARG A 124 -18.94 -5.35 3.52
N ASP A 125 -18.65 -6.64 3.63
CA ASP A 125 -19.67 -7.69 3.51
C ASP A 125 -20.75 -7.54 4.59
N ARG A 126 -20.35 -7.23 5.83
CA ARG A 126 -21.27 -6.96 6.94
C ARG A 126 -22.10 -5.72 6.71
N GLU A 127 -21.51 -4.65 6.18
CA GLU A 127 -22.21 -3.42 5.81
C GLU A 127 -23.27 -3.71 4.75
N ILE A 128 -22.92 -4.46 3.70
CA ILE A 128 -23.84 -4.87 2.65
C ILE A 128 -24.98 -5.74 3.22
N ALA A 129 -24.66 -6.73 4.05
CA ALA A 129 -25.65 -7.61 4.67
C ALA A 129 -26.63 -6.89 5.62
N ARG A 130 -26.20 -5.77 6.20
CA ARG A 130 -27.01 -4.93 7.10
C ARG A 130 -27.55 -3.68 6.41
N PHE A 131 -27.36 -3.56 5.10
CA PHE A 131 -27.79 -2.38 4.37
C PHE A 131 -29.29 -2.21 4.42
N VAL A 132 -29.72 -1.06 4.89
CA VAL A 132 -31.12 -0.61 4.87
C VAL A 132 -31.21 0.57 3.93
N SER A 133 -32.04 0.44 2.90
CA SER A 133 -32.27 1.54 1.96
C SER A 133 -32.98 2.70 2.66
N VAL A 134 -32.37 3.88 2.61
CA VAL A 134 -32.96 5.12 3.13
C VAL A 134 -33.23 6.04 1.95
N PRO A 135 -34.50 6.46 1.75
CA PRO A 135 -34.83 7.40 0.69
C PRO A 135 -34.23 8.77 0.98
N PHE A 136 -33.83 9.46 -0.08
CA PHE A 136 -33.39 10.85 -0.01
C PHE A 136 -33.99 11.66 -1.15
N TRP A 137 -34.04 12.98 -0.99
CA TRP A 137 -34.63 13.88 -1.95
C TRP A 137 -33.56 14.87 -2.41
N ALA A 138 -33.45 15.05 -3.72
CA ALA A 138 -32.66 16.09 -4.36
C ALA A 138 -33.59 16.96 -5.22
N ILE A 139 -33.38 18.26 -5.23
CA ILE A 139 -34.15 19.19 -6.06
C ILE A 139 -33.18 19.86 -7.01
N GLU A 140 -33.53 19.80 -8.29
CA GLU A 140 -32.83 20.50 -9.35
C GLU A 140 -33.81 21.41 -10.10
N VAL A 141 -33.39 22.62 -10.38
CA VAL A 141 -34.17 23.62 -11.12
C VAL A 141 -33.45 23.94 -12.41
N ALA A 142 -34.15 23.69 -13.52
CA ALA A 142 -33.67 24.15 -14.81
C ALA A 142 -34.08 25.62 -15.00
N LEU A 143 -33.11 26.48 -15.15
CA LEU A 143 -33.28 27.92 -15.33
C LEU A 143 -32.85 28.33 -16.76
N SER A 144 -33.50 29.30 -17.31
CA SER A 144 -33.18 29.85 -18.65
C SER A 144 -33.07 31.36 -18.56
N HIS A 145 -31.98 31.94 -19.05
CA HIS A 145 -31.78 33.39 -19.14
C HIS A 145 -31.05 33.74 -20.46
N ALA A 146 -31.56 34.71 -21.19
CA ALA A 146 -30.94 35.18 -22.44
C ALA A 146 -30.60 34.06 -23.46
N GLY A 147 -31.43 33.02 -23.55
CA GLY A 147 -31.22 31.88 -24.47
C GLY A 147 -30.22 30.83 -23.98
N GLN A 148 -29.66 30.99 -22.79
CA GLN A 148 -28.81 30.01 -22.15
C GLN A 148 -29.58 29.26 -21.05
N SER A 149 -29.41 27.94 -20.97
CA SER A 149 -30.02 27.11 -19.92
C SER A 149 -28.95 26.60 -18.96
N PHE A 150 -29.25 26.60 -17.68
CA PHE A 150 -28.41 26.02 -16.64
C PHE A 150 -29.26 25.31 -15.59
N VAL A 151 -28.65 24.37 -14.87
CA VAL A 151 -29.29 23.63 -13.79
C VAL A 151 -28.68 24.08 -12.47
N ALA A 152 -29.54 24.44 -11.54
CA ALA A 152 -29.16 24.73 -10.16
C ALA A 152 -29.64 23.61 -9.25
N SER A 153 -28.77 23.13 -8.33
CA SER A 153 -29.11 22.14 -7.32
C SER A 153 -29.39 22.84 -6.00
N TRP A 154 -30.46 22.44 -5.35
CA TRP A 154 -30.81 22.93 -4.03
C TRP A 154 -29.88 22.35 -2.95
N THR A 155 -29.43 23.20 -2.05
CA THR A 155 -28.65 22.79 -0.86
C THR A 155 -29.59 22.68 0.34
N PRO A 156 -29.78 21.47 0.91
CA PRO A 156 -30.68 21.31 2.06
C PRO A 156 -30.17 22.02 3.31
N PRO A 157 -31.08 22.48 4.20
CA PRO A 157 -30.67 23.10 5.45
C PRO A 157 -30.01 22.10 6.40
N GLN A 158 -29.10 22.60 7.24
CA GLN A 158 -28.45 21.81 8.29
C GLN A 158 -29.48 21.11 9.18
N GLY A 159 -29.20 19.87 9.58
CA GLY A 159 -30.12 19.04 10.41
C GLY A 159 -31.21 18.29 9.65
N SER A 160 -31.30 18.47 8.32
CA SER A 160 -32.15 17.65 7.44
C SER A 160 -31.35 16.72 6.54
N THR A 161 -30.01 16.73 6.65
CA THR A 161 -29.08 15.98 5.79
C THR A 161 -28.39 14.84 6.53
N ASP A 162 -27.94 13.86 5.73
CA ASP A 162 -26.94 12.88 6.17
C ASP A 162 -25.50 13.42 5.99
N ASP A 163 -24.50 12.58 6.31
CA ASP A 163 -23.07 12.90 6.16
C ASP A 163 -22.64 13.19 4.71
N ALA A 164 -23.41 12.72 3.73
CA ALA A 164 -23.20 12.97 2.31
C ALA A 164 -23.93 14.23 1.81
N GLY A 165 -24.60 14.98 2.69
CA GLY A 165 -25.32 16.22 2.36
C GLY A 165 -26.68 15.97 1.69
N ARG A 166 -27.22 14.73 1.71
CA ARG A 166 -28.49 14.36 1.07
C ARG A 166 -29.66 14.64 2.01
N CYS A 167 -30.72 15.27 1.51
CA CYS A 167 -31.90 15.54 2.30
C CYS A 167 -32.67 14.25 2.62
N LEU A 168 -32.83 13.92 3.91
CA LEU A 168 -33.59 12.74 4.37
C LEU A 168 -35.04 13.04 4.75
N ARG A 169 -35.47 14.30 4.66
CA ARG A 169 -36.81 14.75 5.05
C ARG A 169 -37.62 15.23 3.86
N GLN A 170 -38.54 14.39 3.38
CA GLN A 170 -39.43 14.74 2.26
C GLN A 170 -40.16 16.07 2.44
N PRO A 171 -40.76 16.41 3.62
CA PRO A 171 -41.45 17.67 3.77
C PRO A 171 -40.56 18.90 3.62
N VAL A 172 -39.26 18.79 3.99
CA VAL A 172 -38.29 19.88 3.82
C VAL A 172 -37.97 20.09 2.34
N ALA A 173 -37.83 19.01 1.61
CA ALA A 173 -37.63 19.06 0.17
C ALA A 173 -38.87 19.56 -0.61
N GLN A 174 -40.08 19.32 -0.11
CA GLN A 174 -41.30 19.81 -0.73
C GLN A 174 -41.59 21.29 -0.49
N GLN A 175 -40.94 21.91 0.50
CA GLN A 175 -41.09 23.31 0.85
C GLN A 175 -39.99 24.21 0.26
N ALA A 176 -39.01 23.60 -0.41
CA ALA A 176 -37.89 24.31 -1.01
C ALA A 176 -38.20 24.77 -2.44
#